data_7c8f6d7f208baf12db869b5ec8fff3f2
#
_entry.id   7c8f6d7f208baf12db869b5ec8fff3f2
#
_cell.length_a   1.000
_cell.length_b   1.000
_cell.length_c   1.000
_cell.angle_alpha   90.00
_cell.angle_beta   90.00
_cell.angle_gamma   90.00
#
_symmetry.space_group_name_H-M   'P 1'
#
loop_
_entity.id
_entity.type
_entity.pdbx_description
1 polymer ?
#
loop_
_entity_poly.entity_id
_entity_poly.type
_entity_poly.pdbx_seq_one_letter_code
_entity_poly.pdbx_strand_id
1 'polypeptide(L)'
;MTKVYLIGAGPGAADLLTLRAARLLADKAEIVLADDLVSAEILALVRAEARILKVGKRGGRLSTPQAFIQRLMVRYARRGKCVVRLKGGDPYVFGRGGEEVEALAEHGVSAEVVPGLTAGIAVPAAVGIPVTHRAYTHGVTLVTGTPGDGRAEPDWRGLARSGTTLDRKSVV
;
A
#
# COMPACT_ATOMS: atom_id res chain seq x y z
N MET A 1 -4.51 22.53 -8.73
CA MET A 1 -5.43 21.56 -8.08
C MET A 1 -4.63 20.75 -7.09
N THR A 2 -5.11 20.62 -5.87
CA THR A 2 -4.44 19.84 -4.81
C THR A 2 -4.61 18.36 -5.11
N LYS A 3 -3.53 17.59 -5.11
CA LYS A 3 -3.54 16.15 -5.32
C LYS A 3 -3.28 15.41 -4.01
N VAL A 4 -3.95 14.28 -3.85
CA VAL A 4 -3.60 13.27 -2.87
C VAL A 4 -2.71 12.23 -3.55
N TYR A 5 -1.55 11.92 -2.96
CA TYR A 5 -0.66 10.88 -3.45
C TYR A 5 -0.83 9.62 -2.60
N LEU A 6 -1.25 8.51 -3.23
CA LEU A 6 -1.20 7.18 -2.62
C LEU A 6 0.15 6.57 -2.95
N ILE A 7 1.02 6.42 -1.97
CA ILE A 7 2.41 6.00 -2.19
C ILE A 7 2.63 4.63 -1.54
N GLY A 8 3.17 3.70 -2.32
CA GLY A 8 3.66 2.43 -1.82
C GLY A 8 5.03 2.60 -1.18
N ALA A 9 5.14 2.18 0.08
CA ALA A 9 6.38 2.22 0.86
C ALA A 9 7.28 1.00 0.63
N GLY A 10 6.85 0.05 -0.20
CA GLY A 10 7.60 -1.19 -0.40
C GLY A 10 7.57 -2.12 0.82
N PRO A 11 8.50 -3.09 0.90
CA PRO A 11 8.51 -4.14 1.93
C PRO A 11 9.07 -3.69 3.28
N GLY A 12 9.57 -2.46 3.38
CA GLY A 12 10.05 -1.89 4.65
C GLY A 12 11.45 -1.26 4.59
N ALA A 13 12.35 -1.74 3.74
CA ALA A 13 13.68 -1.17 3.54
C ALA A 13 13.59 0.14 2.74
N ALA A 14 14.27 1.19 3.19
CA ALA A 14 14.16 2.52 2.59
C ALA A 14 14.79 2.60 1.18
N ASP A 15 15.81 1.81 0.91
CA ASP A 15 16.48 1.70 -0.40
C ASP A 15 15.62 1.00 -1.47
N LEU A 16 14.55 0.31 -1.05
CA LEU A 16 13.55 -0.28 -1.94
C LEU A 16 12.37 0.65 -2.24
N LEU A 17 12.43 1.88 -1.76
CA LEU A 17 11.45 2.91 -2.12
C LEU A 17 11.70 3.38 -3.55
N THR A 18 10.63 3.63 -4.31
CA THR A 18 10.81 4.22 -5.65
C THR A 18 11.35 5.64 -5.54
N LEU A 19 12.22 6.06 -6.46
CA LEU A 19 12.76 7.42 -6.52
C LEU A 19 11.65 8.49 -6.53
N ARG A 20 10.53 8.18 -7.17
CA ARG A 20 9.37 9.08 -7.20
C ARG A 20 8.74 9.23 -5.82
N ALA A 21 8.56 8.12 -5.10
CA ALA A 21 8.04 8.14 -3.75
C ALA A 21 8.96 8.95 -2.81
N ALA A 22 10.27 8.70 -2.85
CA ALA A 22 11.25 9.41 -2.03
C ALA A 22 11.20 10.92 -2.27
N ARG A 23 11.19 11.37 -3.54
CA ARG A 23 11.10 12.81 -3.89
C ARG A 23 9.80 13.44 -3.40
N LEU A 24 8.66 12.76 -3.55
CA LEU A 24 7.37 13.28 -3.09
C LEU A 24 7.33 13.44 -1.57
N LEU A 25 7.91 12.49 -0.84
CA LEU A 25 8.01 12.55 0.63
C LEU A 25 8.92 13.70 1.09
N ALA A 26 10.09 13.86 0.45
CA ALA A 26 11.07 14.85 0.81
C ALA A 26 10.67 16.28 0.40
N ASP A 27 10.09 16.45 -0.80
CA ASP A 27 9.94 17.78 -1.39
C ASP A 27 8.51 18.35 -1.24
N LYS A 28 7.49 17.49 -1.20
CA LYS A 28 6.10 17.96 -1.37
C LYS A 28 5.14 17.61 -0.24
N ALA A 29 5.39 16.53 0.51
CA ALA A 29 4.47 16.10 1.54
C ALA A 29 4.27 17.15 2.64
N GLU A 30 3.03 17.61 2.87
CA GLU A 30 2.68 18.46 4.00
C GLU A 30 1.94 17.66 5.08
N ILE A 31 1.09 16.72 4.67
CA ILE A 31 0.37 15.79 5.56
C ILE A 31 0.65 14.37 5.08
N VAL A 32 1.18 13.53 5.95
CA VAL A 32 1.42 12.12 5.67
C VAL A 32 0.50 11.27 6.55
N LEU A 33 -0.38 10.50 5.92
CA LEU A 33 -1.21 9.49 6.59
C LEU A 33 -0.52 8.14 6.40
N ALA A 34 0.19 7.67 7.40
CA ALA A 34 1.02 6.48 7.32
C ALA A 34 0.36 5.25 7.98
N ASP A 35 0.44 4.10 7.32
CA ASP A 35 0.10 2.80 7.91
C ASP A 35 1.17 2.35 8.92
N ASP A 36 0.81 1.45 9.83
CA ASP A 36 1.75 0.91 10.83
C ASP A 36 2.86 0.03 10.22
N LEU A 37 2.65 -0.48 9.00
CA LEU A 37 3.66 -1.27 8.27
C LEU A 37 4.77 -0.41 7.65
N VAL A 38 4.66 0.92 7.71
CA VAL A 38 5.70 1.82 7.21
C VAL A 38 6.81 1.93 8.24
N SER A 39 8.04 1.60 7.83
CA SER A 39 9.21 1.60 8.71
C SER A 39 9.59 3.03 9.17
N ALA A 40 10.31 3.11 10.30
CA ALA A 40 10.85 4.37 10.79
C ALA A 40 11.85 5.00 9.81
N GLU A 41 12.62 4.19 9.10
CA GLU A 41 13.57 4.63 8.09
C GLU A 41 12.90 5.38 6.94
N ILE A 42 11.76 4.85 6.46
CA ILE A 42 10.97 5.51 5.41
C ILE A 42 10.33 6.79 5.94
N LEU A 43 9.82 6.78 7.17
CA LEU A 43 9.26 7.98 7.78
C LEU A 43 10.30 9.08 8.00
N ALA A 44 11.58 8.74 8.18
CA ALA A 44 12.68 9.68 8.29
C ALA A 44 12.99 10.41 6.97
N LEU A 45 12.54 9.89 5.81
CA LEU A 45 12.66 10.56 4.52
C LEU A 45 11.60 11.65 4.29
N VAL A 46 10.60 11.72 5.15
CA VAL A 46 9.58 12.76 5.07
C VAL A 46 10.19 14.09 5.52
N ARG A 47 9.92 15.16 4.77
CA ARG A 47 10.39 16.50 5.12
C ARG A 47 9.98 16.89 6.56
N ALA A 48 10.85 17.63 7.24
CA ALA A 48 10.70 17.95 8.67
C ALA A 48 9.42 18.75 8.99
N GLU A 49 8.95 19.57 8.05
CA GLU A 49 7.76 20.42 8.22
C GLU A 49 6.44 19.67 8.01
N ALA A 50 6.50 18.44 7.51
CA ALA A 50 5.31 17.63 7.29
C ALA A 50 4.74 17.11 8.61
N ARG A 51 3.41 17.09 8.69
CA ARG A 51 2.72 16.44 9.80
C ARG A 51 2.45 14.98 9.48
N ILE A 52 3.05 14.07 10.24
CA ILE A 52 2.82 12.62 10.11
C ILE A 52 1.71 12.20 11.06
N LEU A 53 0.69 11.54 10.51
CA LEU A 53 -0.45 10.97 11.23
C LEU A 53 -0.44 9.45 11.00
N LYS A 54 -0.21 8.66 12.05
CA LYS A 54 -0.32 7.20 11.99
C LYS A 54 -1.79 6.80 12.01
N VAL A 55 -2.23 6.10 10.97
CA VAL A 55 -3.63 5.69 10.75
C VAL A 55 -3.81 4.17 10.65
N GLY A 56 -2.78 3.40 10.97
CA GLY A 56 -2.80 1.94 10.99
C GLY A 56 -3.43 1.33 12.25
N LYS A 57 -3.29 0.02 12.41
CA LYS A 57 -3.68 -0.73 13.62
C LYS A 57 -2.62 -0.51 14.70
N ARG A 58 -2.94 0.12 15.79
CA ARG A 58 -2.08 0.08 16.98
C ARG A 58 -2.35 -1.20 17.76
N GLY A 59 -1.32 -2.03 17.94
CA GLY A 59 -1.31 -3.32 18.65
C GLY A 59 -2.51 -3.58 19.57
N GLY A 60 -3.35 -4.56 19.21
CA GLY A 60 -4.51 -4.99 20.00
C GLY A 60 -5.73 -4.05 19.98
N ARG A 61 -5.67 -2.89 19.36
CA ARG A 61 -6.81 -1.95 19.26
C ARG A 61 -7.51 -2.12 17.91
N LEU A 62 -8.80 -1.74 17.87
CA LEU A 62 -9.59 -1.67 16.64
C LEU A 62 -8.84 -0.84 15.58
N SER A 63 -8.77 -1.38 14.34
CA SER A 63 -8.16 -0.64 13.23
C SER A 63 -8.89 0.68 13.02
N THR A 64 -8.13 1.73 12.66
CA THR A 64 -8.75 3.00 12.24
C THR A 64 -9.75 2.72 11.12
N PRO A 65 -11.03 3.11 11.26
CA PRO A 65 -12.03 2.86 10.23
C PRO A 65 -11.61 3.47 8.90
N GLN A 66 -11.74 2.72 7.80
CA GLN A 66 -11.35 3.17 6.46
C GLN A 66 -12.03 4.49 6.09
N ALA A 67 -13.32 4.61 6.40
CA ALA A 67 -14.08 5.85 6.18
C ALA A 67 -13.50 7.07 6.93
N PHE A 68 -12.84 6.86 8.07
CA PHE A 68 -12.17 7.96 8.78
C PHE A 68 -10.91 8.40 8.06
N ILE A 69 -10.11 7.45 7.54
CA ILE A 69 -8.90 7.75 6.74
C ILE A 69 -9.28 8.53 5.48
N GLN A 70 -10.32 8.08 4.78
CA GLN A 70 -10.85 8.75 3.58
C GLN A 70 -11.29 10.18 3.88
N ARG A 71 -12.04 10.39 4.98
CA ARG A 71 -12.44 11.74 5.41
C ARG A 71 -11.25 12.64 5.74
N LEU A 72 -10.18 12.10 6.34
CA LEU A 72 -8.96 12.86 6.61
C LEU A 72 -8.28 13.31 5.31
N MET A 73 -8.13 12.41 4.33
CA MET A 73 -7.55 12.75 3.03
C MET A 73 -8.32 13.88 2.35
N VAL A 74 -9.65 13.73 2.24
CA VAL A 74 -10.53 14.76 1.64
C VAL A 74 -10.43 16.09 2.40
N ARG A 75 -10.48 16.05 3.74
CA ARG A 75 -10.41 17.25 4.59
C ARG A 75 -9.13 18.04 4.36
N TYR A 76 -7.97 17.39 4.32
CA TYR A 76 -6.71 18.08 4.13
C TYR A 76 -6.51 18.53 2.68
N ALA A 77 -6.91 17.74 1.71
CA ALA A 77 -6.87 18.11 0.30
C ALA A 77 -7.72 19.36 0.01
N ARG A 78 -8.95 19.44 0.56
CA ARG A 78 -9.82 20.63 0.45
C ARG A 78 -9.27 21.89 1.10
N ARG A 79 -8.31 21.73 2.04
CA ARG A 79 -7.57 22.85 2.66
C ARG A 79 -6.33 23.25 1.88
N GLY A 80 -6.17 22.78 0.66
CA GLY A 80 -5.03 23.10 -0.21
C GLY A 80 -3.74 22.35 0.17
N LYS A 81 -3.76 21.36 1.07
CA LYS A 81 -2.57 20.64 1.52
C LYS A 81 -2.18 19.52 0.56
N CYS A 82 -0.88 19.37 0.33
CA CYS A 82 -0.33 18.20 -0.33
C CYS A 82 -0.39 17.00 0.63
N VAL A 83 -1.29 16.07 0.35
CA VAL A 83 -1.54 14.90 1.20
C VAL A 83 -0.87 13.68 0.60
N VAL A 84 -0.11 12.96 1.41
CA VAL A 84 0.45 11.66 1.10
C VAL A 84 -0.24 10.60 1.94
N ARG A 85 -0.84 9.62 1.31
CA ARG A 85 -1.29 8.36 1.92
C ARG A 85 -0.17 7.33 1.71
N LEU A 86 0.60 7.05 2.75
CA LEU A 86 1.76 6.16 2.71
C LEU A 86 1.38 4.77 3.22
N LYS A 87 1.53 3.77 2.37
CA LYS A 87 1.02 2.40 2.55
C LYS A 87 2.16 1.39 2.44
N GLY A 88 2.21 0.38 3.30
CA GLY A 88 3.14 -0.74 3.13
C GLY A 88 2.92 -1.47 1.80
N GLY A 89 3.98 -1.98 1.19
CA GLY A 89 3.93 -2.65 -0.10
C GLY A 89 3.53 -1.74 -1.26
N ASP A 90 2.55 -2.18 -2.04
CA ASP A 90 1.94 -1.43 -3.15
C ASP A 90 0.50 -1.03 -2.81
N PRO A 91 0.03 0.19 -3.12
CA PRO A 91 -1.31 0.66 -2.79
C PRO A 91 -2.43 -0.18 -3.41
N TYR A 92 -2.20 -0.78 -4.58
CA TYR A 92 -3.20 -1.54 -5.32
C TYR A 92 -3.12 -3.05 -5.13
N VAL A 93 -2.06 -3.55 -4.46
CA VAL A 93 -1.93 -4.98 -4.14
C VAL A 93 -2.33 -5.21 -2.69
N PHE A 94 -3.56 -5.66 -2.46
CA PHE A 94 -4.18 -5.89 -1.13
C PHE A 94 -4.13 -4.68 -0.17
N GLY A 95 -3.88 -3.48 -0.72
CA GLY A 95 -3.73 -2.24 0.03
C GLY A 95 -5.00 -1.40 0.15
N ARG A 96 -6.13 -1.81 -0.43
CA ARG A 96 -7.39 -1.05 -0.48
C ARG A 96 -7.25 0.33 -1.15
N GLY A 97 -6.19 0.54 -1.93
CA GLY A 97 -5.93 1.82 -2.60
C GLY A 97 -7.03 2.19 -3.62
N GLY A 98 -7.67 1.20 -4.26
CA GLY A 98 -8.82 1.41 -5.14
C GLY A 98 -9.96 2.11 -4.42
N GLU A 99 -10.37 1.59 -3.25
CA GLU A 99 -11.42 2.18 -2.41
C GLU A 99 -11.09 3.62 -1.97
N GLU A 100 -9.82 3.90 -1.70
CA GLU A 100 -9.36 5.23 -1.31
C GLU A 100 -9.42 6.21 -2.48
N VAL A 101 -9.04 5.77 -3.69
CA VAL A 101 -9.13 6.59 -4.93
C VAL A 101 -10.58 6.87 -5.30
N GLU A 102 -11.46 5.88 -5.25
CA GLU A 102 -12.89 6.02 -5.51
C GLU A 102 -13.52 7.04 -4.56
N ALA A 103 -13.27 6.92 -3.25
CA ALA A 103 -13.78 7.85 -2.26
C ALA A 103 -13.26 9.28 -2.47
N LEU A 104 -12.01 9.46 -2.91
CA LEU A 104 -11.48 10.77 -3.26
C LEU A 104 -12.18 11.36 -4.49
N ALA A 105 -12.40 10.55 -5.52
CA ALA A 105 -13.08 10.96 -6.76
C ALA A 105 -14.53 11.40 -6.49
N GLU A 106 -15.28 10.67 -5.65
CA GLU A 106 -16.63 11.04 -5.22
C GLU A 106 -16.69 12.44 -4.55
N HIS A 107 -15.59 12.87 -3.97
CA HIS A 107 -15.47 14.17 -3.32
C HIS A 107 -14.82 15.25 -4.21
N GLY A 108 -14.56 14.94 -5.50
CA GLY A 108 -13.93 15.85 -6.45
C GLY A 108 -12.43 16.10 -6.16
N VAL A 109 -11.78 15.19 -5.44
CA VAL A 109 -10.35 15.27 -5.11
C VAL A 109 -9.55 14.39 -6.05
N SER A 110 -8.57 14.98 -6.75
CA SER A 110 -7.67 14.22 -7.63
C SER A 110 -6.70 13.38 -6.81
N ALA A 111 -6.55 12.11 -7.20
CA ALA A 111 -5.58 11.19 -6.63
C ALA A 111 -4.54 10.78 -7.68
N GLU A 112 -3.32 10.54 -7.22
CA GLU A 112 -2.25 9.97 -8.02
C GLU A 112 -1.63 8.81 -7.24
N VAL A 113 -1.54 7.63 -7.88
CA VAL A 113 -0.95 6.45 -7.26
C VAL A 113 0.50 6.30 -7.70
N VAL A 114 1.38 6.17 -6.73
CA VAL A 114 2.80 5.88 -6.92
C VAL A 114 3.04 4.45 -6.44
N PRO A 115 3.38 3.52 -7.35
CA PRO A 115 3.56 2.12 -6.98
C PRO A 115 4.71 1.92 -5.99
N GLY A 116 4.63 0.83 -5.26
CA GLY A 116 5.70 0.31 -4.41
C GLY A 116 5.96 -1.15 -4.71
N LEU A 117 7.05 -1.70 -4.18
CA LEU A 117 7.33 -3.13 -4.29
C LEU A 117 6.41 -3.92 -3.35
N THR A 118 5.54 -4.76 -3.91
CA THR A 118 4.74 -5.66 -3.09
C THR A 118 5.60 -6.72 -2.40
N ALA A 119 5.28 -7.06 -1.15
CA ALA A 119 5.99 -8.07 -0.38
C ALA A 119 6.00 -9.44 -1.09
N GLY A 120 4.94 -9.79 -1.81
CA GLY A 120 4.85 -11.04 -2.59
C GLY A 120 5.92 -11.19 -3.68
N ILE A 121 6.57 -10.11 -4.08
CA ILE A 121 7.71 -10.12 -5.02
C ILE A 121 9.02 -9.83 -4.28
N ALA A 122 9.04 -8.83 -3.42
CA ALA A 122 10.27 -8.33 -2.82
C ALA A 122 10.84 -9.27 -1.74
N VAL A 123 10.00 -9.91 -0.92
CA VAL A 123 10.46 -10.79 0.15
C VAL A 123 11.09 -12.08 -0.39
N PRO A 124 10.47 -12.82 -1.34
CA PRO A 124 11.15 -13.94 -1.99
C PRO A 124 12.48 -13.56 -2.62
N ALA A 125 12.54 -12.43 -3.34
CA ALA A 125 13.77 -11.95 -3.95
C ALA A 125 14.88 -11.70 -2.91
N ALA A 126 14.56 -11.14 -1.75
CA ALA A 126 15.51 -10.87 -0.68
C ALA A 126 16.17 -12.14 -0.11
N VAL A 127 15.52 -13.30 -0.24
CA VAL A 127 16.04 -14.61 0.17
C VAL A 127 16.47 -15.49 -1.01
N GLY A 128 16.62 -14.91 -2.21
CA GLY A 128 17.12 -15.61 -3.39
C GLY A 128 16.10 -16.55 -4.05
N ILE A 129 14.80 -16.40 -3.77
CA ILE A 129 13.75 -17.23 -4.37
C ILE A 129 13.08 -16.47 -5.52
N PRO A 130 13.27 -16.88 -6.79
CA PRO A 130 12.55 -16.30 -7.91
C PRO A 130 11.08 -16.73 -7.88
N VAL A 131 10.15 -15.79 -7.98
CA VAL A 131 8.71 -16.09 -8.01
C VAL A 131 8.25 -16.64 -9.37
N THR A 132 9.07 -16.51 -10.41
CA THR A 132 8.87 -17.13 -11.72
C THR A 132 10.15 -17.82 -12.16
N HIS A 133 10.03 -18.95 -12.85
CA HIS A 133 11.20 -19.67 -13.40
C HIS A 133 10.79 -20.43 -14.65
N ARG A 134 11.51 -20.21 -15.77
CA ARG A 134 11.17 -20.78 -17.09
C ARG A 134 10.91 -22.28 -17.07
N ALA A 135 11.64 -23.04 -16.26
CA ALA A 135 11.52 -24.50 -16.20
C ALA A 135 10.42 -24.99 -15.24
N TYR A 136 9.90 -24.16 -14.33
CA TYR A 136 9.06 -24.64 -13.25
C TYR A 136 7.69 -23.96 -13.15
N THR A 137 7.56 -22.71 -13.59
CA THR A 137 6.32 -21.96 -13.40
C THR A 137 6.10 -20.92 -14.50
N HIS A 138 4.87 -20.82 -14.95
CA HIS A 138 4.48 -19.89 -16.03
C HIS A 138 4.18 -18.48 -15.53
N GLY A 139 4.04 -18.29 -14.21
CA GLY A 139 3.67 -16.99 -13.64
C GLY A 139 3.60 -17.01 -12.13
N VAL A 140 3.12 -15.92 -11.56
CA VAL A 140 2.86 -15.76 -10.13
C VAL A 140 1.41 -15.34 -9.91
N THR A 141 0.75 -15.95 -8.95
CA THR A 141 -0.60 -15.59 -8.51
C THR A 141 -0.53 -15.05 -7.09
N LEU A 142 -0.92 -13.79 -6.92
CA LEU A 142 -1.05 -13.16 -5.62
C LEU A 142 -2.51 -13.32 -5.17
N VAL A 143 -2.75 -14.04 -4.07
CA VAL A 143 -4.09 -14.34 -3.58
C VAL A 143 -4.21 -14.03 -2.09
N THR A 144 -5.34 -13.43 -1.68
CA THR A 144 -5.60 -13.27 -0.26
C THR A 144 -6.12 -14.57 0.35
N GLY A 145 -5.56 -14.96 1.49
CA GLY A 145 -6.07 -16.09 2.27
C GLY A 145 -7.27 -15.74 3.16
N THR A 146 -7.65 -14.47 3.20
CA THR A 146 -8.79 -13.98 3.98
C THR A 146 -9.69 -13.17 3.05
N PRO A 147 -10.77 -13.77 2.55
CA PRO A 147 -11.74 -13.04 1.74
C PRO A 147 -12.39 -11.94 2.58
N GLY A 148 -12.87 -10.88 1.94
CA GLY A 148 -13.69 -9.87 2.61
C GLY A 148 -15.02 -10.48 3.09
N ASP A 149 -15.67 -9.80 4.02
CA ASP A 149 -16.94 -10.25 4.61
C ASP A 149 -17.96 -10.67 3.54
N GLY A 150 -18.50 -11.87 3.68
CA GLY A 150 -19.51 -12.44 2.78
C GLY A 150 -18.99 -12.93 1.43
N ARG A 151 -17.67 -12.95 1.18
CA ARG A 151 -17.09 -13.53 -0.04
C ARG A 151 -16.67 -14.98 0.18
N ALA A 152 -16.84 -15.80 -0.86
CA ALA A 152 -16.35 -17.18 -0.86
C ALA A 152 -14.82 -17.22 -0.79
N GLU A 153 -14.28 -18.30 -0.24
CA GLU A 153 -12.85 -18.59 -0.31
C GLU A 153 -12.38 -18.74 -1.78
N PRO A 154 -11.10 -18.43 -2.06
CA PRO A 154 -10.53 -18.72 -3.37
C PRO A 154 -10.63 -20.21 -3.73
N ASP A 155 -10.80 -20.53 -5.00
CA ASP A 155 -10.72 -21.90 -5.49
C ASP A 155 -9.27 -22.42 -5.40
N TRP A 156 -8.89 -22.90 -4.22
CA TRP A 156 -7.55 -23.41 -3.95
C TRP A 156 -7.15 -24.59 -4.86
N ARG A 157 -8.14 -25.42 -5.28
CA ARG A 157 -7.88 -26.54 -6.19
C ARG A 157 -7.59 -26.07 -7.61
N GLY A 158 -8.32 -25.08 -8.10
CA GLY A 158 -8.07 -24.43 -9.38
C GLY A 158 -6.72 -23.73 -9.39
N LEU A 159 -6.42 -22.96 -8.35
CA LEU A 159 -5.14 -22.26 -8.18
C LEU A 159 -3.96 -23.24 -8.14
N ALA A 160 -4.06 -24.35 -7.42
CA ALA A 160 -2.99 -25.37 -7.37
C ALA A 160 -2.71 -25.99 -8.75
N ARG A 161 -3.69 -26.02 -9.65
CA ARG A 161 -3.54 -26.56 -11.03
C ARG A 161 -3.13 -25.51 -12.05
N SER A 162 -3.02 -24.24 -11.66
CA SER A 162 -2.71 -23.14 -12.58
C SER A 162 -1.29 -23.16 -13.15
N GLY A 163 -0.37 -23.92 -12.56
CA GLY A 163 1.05 -23.92 -12.95
C GLY A 163 1.79 -22.63 -12.54
N THR A 164 1.20 -21.83 -11.66
CA THR A 164 1.81 -20.60 -11.15
C THR A 164 2.36 -20.76 -9.74
N THR A 165 3.36 -20.00 -9.40
CA THR A 165 3.75 -19.80 -7.99
C THR A 165 2.62 -19.08 -7.26
N LEU A 166 2.20 -19.62 -6.11
CA LEU A 166 1.14 -19.00 -5.31
C LEU A 166 1.74 -18.23 -4.14
N ASP A 167 1.52 -16.93 -4.12
CA ASP A 167 1.72 -16.10 -2.93
C ASP A 167 0.39 -15.95 -2.20
N ARG A 168 0.28 -16.59 -1.04
CA ARG A 168 -0.90 -16.49 -0.18
C ARG A 168 -0.70 -15.43 0.87
N LYS A 169 -1.26 -14.24 0.62
CA LYS A 169 -1.26 -13.20 1.64
C LYS A 169 -2.09 -13.63 2.84
N SER A 170 -1.48 -13.66 4.02
CA SER A 170 -2.18 -13.79 5.30
C SER A 170 -2.50 -12.41 5.89
N VAL A 171 -3.49 -12.36 6.78
CA VAL A 171 -3.72 -11.18 7.63
C VAL A 171 -2.66 -11.17 8.72
N VAL A 172 -1.99 -10.07 8.89
CA VAL A 172 -1.11 -9.80 10.02
C VAL A 172 -1.89 -9.05 11.08
#